data_a63af40885fd57a47061821f737337c4
#
_entry.id   a63af40885fd57a47061821f737337c4
#
_cell.length_a   1.000
_cell.length_b   1.000
_cell.length_c   1.000
_cell.angle_alpha   90.00
_cell.angle_beta   90.00
_cell.angle_gamma   90.00
#
_symmetry.space_group_name_H-M   'P 1'
#
loop_
_entity.id
_entity.type
_entity.pdbx_description
1 polymer ?
#
loop_
_entity_poly.entity_id
_entity_poly.type
_entity_poly.pdbx_seq_one_letter_code
_entity_poly.pdbx_strand_id
1 'polypeptide(L)'
;MKVKIGPYKDWFGPYQLAEFLCFWAKKEKDEYGIPCKPDWVHKFGEWLAHGSIEPEPEVGTLYKWGDRPHTWLYKFLSWIHSKKERTIKVHIDRWDTWSMDHTLAYIVLPMLKQLKETKHGAPYVDPKDCPEELKPKKQTKKQKDNGETDSTHFERWDWVLDEMIFAFESKLDDSWEDQFESGEWDMQWKKLEDGMSQMVNGPNHTREYDWEGRKKYQERISNGFRLFGKYYENLWD
;
A
#
# COMPACT_ATOMS: atom_id res chain seq x y z
N MET A 1 7.09 -14.99 14.69
CA MET A 1 7.48 -13.56 14.55
C MET A 1 6.52 -12.66 15.33
N LYS A 2 7.01 -11.58 15.92
CA LYS A 2 6.18 -10.51 16.52
C LYS A 2 6.66 -9.18 15.97
N VAL A 3 5.79 -8.49 15.25
CA VAL A 3 6.07 -7.15 14.71
C VAL A 3 5.12 -6.16 15.38
N LYS A 4 5.68 -5.18 16.05
CA LYS A 4 4.93 -4.07 16.64
C LYS A 4 5.47 -2.78 16.09
N ILE A 5 4.70 -2.16 15.20
CA ILE A 5 4.98 -0.84 14.65
C ILE A 5 3.95 0.08 15.28
N GLY A 6 4.42 1.00 16.13
CA GLY A 6 3.56 1.99 16.75
C GLY A 6 2.99 2.96 15.71
N PRO A 7 1.89 3.64 16.00
CA PRO A 7 1.32 4.63 15.10
C PRO A 7 2.32 5.76 14.83
N TYR A 8 2.17 6.44 13.71
CA TYR A 8 2.81 7.73 13.52
C TYR A 8 2.30 8.67 14.61
N LYS A 9 3.22 9.45 15.16
CA LYS A 9 2.86 10.43 16.17
C LYS A 9 2.71 11.77 15.45
N ASP A 10 1.46 12.14 15.22
CA ASP A 10 1.13 13.39 14.57
C ASP A 10 1.79 14.57 15.29
N TRP A 11 2.20 15.54 14.51
CA TRP A 11 2.72 16.78 15.07
C TRP A 11 1.58 17.55 15.72
N PHE A 12 1.71 17.78 17.04
CA PHE A 12 0.79 18.62 17.79
C PHE A 12 1.44 19.98 17.95
N GLY A 13 1.15 20.87 17.03
CA GLY A 13 1.66 22.23 16.98
C GLY A 13 0.67 23.29 17.47
N PRO A 14 1.00 24.58 17.33
CA PRO A 14 0.13 25.67 17.75
C PRO A 14 -1.25 25.68 17.10
N TYR A 15 -1.35 25.24 15.84
CA TYR A 15 -2.64 25.15 15.13
C TYR A 15 -3.54 24.08 15.72
N GLN A 16 -3.00 22.88 15.99
CA GLN A 16 -3.73 21.80 16.64
C GLN A 16 -4.11 22.16 18.08
N LEU A 17 -3.23 22.92 18.77
CA LEU A 17 -3.54 23.46 20.08
C LEU A 17 -4.70 24.46 20.02
N ALA A 18 -4.72 25.35 19.03
CA ALA A 18 -5.83 26.28 18.81
C ALA A 18 -7.15 25.54 18.55
N GLU A 19 -7.13 24.52 17.69
CA GLU A 19 -8.31 23.69 17.44
C GLU A 19 -8.80 22.98 18.71
N PHE A 20 -7.88 22.47 19.51
CA PHE A 20 -8.20 21.81 20.78
C PHE A 20 -8.79 22.78 21.81
N LEU A 21 -8.19 23.97 21.96
CA LEU A 21 -8.68 25.01 22.85
C LEU A 21 -10.05 25.54 22.39
N CYS A 22 -10.29 25.58 21.08
CA CYS A 22 -11.54 26.04 20.48
C CYS A 22 -12.45 24.85 20.08
N PHE A 23 -12.50 23.79 20.92
CA PHE A 23 -13.26 22.58 20.60
C PHE A 23 -14.75 22.85 20.31
N TRP A 24 -15.34 23.87 20.94
CA TRP A 24 -16.75 24.29 20.76
C TRP A 24 -17.03 24.95 19.39
N ALA A 25 -15.99 25.43 18.66
CA ALA A 25 -16.18 26.01 17.33
C ALA A 25 -16.64 24.92 16.37
N LYS A 26 -17.79 25.11 15.73
CA LYS A 26 -18.31 24.14 14.76
C LYS A 26 -17.45 24.15 13.50
N LYS A 27 -17.27 22.98 12.89
CA LYS A 27 -16.62 22.86 11.59
C LYS A 27 -17.53 23.44 10.51
N GLU A 28 -16.94 24.20 9.60
CA GLU A 28 -17.54 24.74 8.40
C GLU A 28 -16.92 24.03 7.19
N LYS A 29 -17.59 24.03 6.06
CA LYS A 29 -17.01 23.50 4.83
C LYS A 29 -16.26 24.61 4.12
N ASP A 30 -15.01 24.33 3.74
CA ASP A 30 -14.22 25.22 2.89
C ASP A 30 -14.74 25.25 1.43
N GLU A 31 -14.07 25.98 0.55
CA GLU A 31 -14.40 26.09 -0.87
C GLU A 31 -14.33 24.74 -1.63
N TYR A 32 -13.61 23.76 -1.08
CA TYR A 32 -13.49 22.38 -1.61
C TYR A 32 -14.46 21.40 -0.94
N GLY A 33 -15.29 21.87 -0.01
CA GLY A 33 -16.25 21.04 0.73
C GLY A 33 -15.64 20.25 1.89
N ILE A 34 -14.38 20.52 2.25
CA ILE A 34 -13.66 19.85 3.35
C ILE A 34 -14.07 20.48 4.69
N PRO A 35 -14.47 19.68 5.70
CA PRO A 35 -14.86 20.20 7.01
C PRO A 35 -13.63 20.70 7.79
N CYS A 36 -13.47 22.00 7.90
CA CYS A 36 -12.41 22.68 8.65
C CYS A 36 -12.97 23.55 9.78
N LYS A 37 -12.11 23.93 10.72
CA LYS A 37 -12.47 24.94 11.73
C LYS A 37 -12.58 26.32 11.09
N PRO A 38 -13.41 27.23 11.66
CA PRO A 38 -13.53 28.59 11.16
C PRO A 38 -12.17 29.30 11.08
N ASP A 39 -12.03 30.21 10.14
CA ASP A 39 -10.79 30.94 9.86
C ASP A 39 -10.19 31.65 11.11
N TRP A 40 -11.05 32.17 11.99
CA TRP A 40 -10.56 32.79 13.23
C TRP A 40 -9.80 31.79 14.14
N VAL A 41 -10.12 30.49 14.13
CA VAL A 41 -9.39 29.47 14.87
C VAL A 41 -8.02 29.24 14.23
N HIS A 42 -7.95 29.23 12.91
CA HIS A 42 -6.69 29.18 12.18
C HIS A 42 -5.81 30.40 12.48
N LYS A 43 -6.36 31.62 12.42
CA LYS A 43 -5.67 32.86 12.79
C LYS A 43 -5.19 32.85 14.23
N PHE A 44 -5.95 32.26 15.15
CA PHE A 44 -5.51 32.05 16.53
C PHE A 44 -4.31 31.09 16.60
N GLY A 45 -4.32 29.99 15.84
CA GLY A 45 -3.19 29.08 15.71
C GLY A 45 -1.95 29.77 15.15
N GLU A 46 -2.12 30.63 14.15
CA GLU A 46 -1.07 31.43 13.56
C GLU A 46 -0.44 32.40 14.60
N TRP A 47 -1.28 33.08 15.36
CA TRP A 47 -0.82 33.94 16.45
C TRP A 47 -0.03 33.15 17.52
N LEU A 48 -0.49 31.96 17.90
CA LEU A 48 0.23 31.08 18.81
C LEU A 48 1.60 30.64 18.23
N ALA A 49 1.68 30.45 16.92
CA ALA A 49 2.89 30.01 16.24
C ALA A 49 3.93 31.11 16.07
N HIS A 50 3.48 32.33 15.74
CA HIS A 50 4.36 33.42 15.29
C HIS A 50 4.24 34.70 16.14
N GLY A 51 3.26 34.81 17.03
CA GLY A 51 3.01 36.01 17.83
C GLY A 51 2.33 37.16 17.07
N SER A 52 2.03 36.97 15.80
CA SER A 52 1.33 37.91 14.91
C SER A 52 0.51 37.17 13.89
N ILE A 53 -0.53 37.85 13.37
CA ILE A 53 -1.36 37.36 12.26
C ILE A 53 -0.92 38.14 11.02
N GLU A 54 -0.61 37.42 9.92
CA GLU A 54 -0.32 38.10 8.67
C GLU A 54 -1.61 38.52 7.95
N PRO A 55 -1.60 39.68 7.29
CA PRO A 55 -2.64 39.99 6.33
C PRO A 55 -2.59 38.97 5.16
N GLU A 56 -3.76 38.65 4.61
CA GLU A 56 -3.84 37.78 3.44
C GLU A 56 -2.94 38.32 2.32
N PRO A 57 -2.12 37.45 1.68
CA PRO A 57 -1.24 37.89 0.60
C PRO A 57 -2.08 38.40 -0.58
N GLU A 58 -1.69 39.54 -1.14
CA GLU A 58 -2.31 40.03 -2.36
C GLU A 58 -2.19 38.99 -3.49
N VAL A 59 -3.26 38.82 -4.26
CA VAL A 59 -3.29 37.88 -5.37
C VAL A 59 -2.13 38.15 -6.33
N GLY A 60 -1.26 37.13 -6.49
CA GLY A 60 -0.07 37.19 -7.35
C GLY A 60 1.26 37.40 -6.63
N THR A 61 1.28 37.57 -5.31
CA THR A 61 2.52 37.58 -4.53
C THR A 61 2.94 36.17 -4.13
N LEU A 62 4.22 35.83 -4.38
CA LEU A 62 4.77 34.57 -3.90
C LEU A 62 4.85 34.58 -2.39
N TYR A 63 4.11 33.69 -1.73
CA TYR A 63 4.17 33.52 -0.29
C TYR A 63 5.55 32.99 0.13
N LYS A 64 6.29 33.79 0.92
CA LYS A 64 7.59 33.38 1.45
C LYS A 64 7.40 32.50 2.69
N TRP A 65 7.27 31.22 2.49
CA TRP A 65 7.26 30.25 3.59
C TRP A 65 8.61 30.25 4.30
N GLY A 66 8.60 30.41 5.63
CA GLY A 66 9.75 30.14 6.46
C GLY A 66 10.49 31.34 7.07
N ASP A 67 10.20 32.58 6.66
CA ASP A 67 10.93 33.77 7.15
C ASP A 67 10.39 34.36 8.47
N ARG A 68 9.30 33.79 9.03
CA ARG A 68 8.70 34.32 10.26
C ARG A 68 9.30 33.70 11.51
N PRO A 69 9.64 34.52 12.54
CA PRO A 69 10.13 33.98 13.79
C PRO A 69 9.04 33.17 14.50
N HIS A 70 9.43 32.04 15.04
CA HIS A 70 8.55 31.18 15.81
C HIS A 70 8.55 31.59 17.30
N THR A 71 7.37 31.55 17.92
CA THR A 71 7.21 31.76 19.36
C THR A 71 7.94 30.68 20.16
N TRP A 72 8.16 30.96 21.44
CA TRP A 72 8.71 29.97 22.38
C TRP A 72 7.76 28.73 22.46
N LEU A 73 6.45 28.95 22.37
CA LEU A 73 5.46 27.89 22.40
C LEU A 73 5.63 26.94 21.23
N TYR A 74 5.80 27.47 20.00
CA TYR A 74 6.11 26.65 18.83
C TYR A 74 7.38 25.82 19.02
N LYS A 75 8.45 26.48 19.50
CA LYS A 75 9.75 25.83 19.76
C LYS A 75 9.63 24.73 20.82
N PHE A 76 8.86 24.97 21.87
CA PHE A 76 8.62 24.02 22.95
C PHE A 76 7.82 22.80 22.45
N LEU A 77 6.73 23.01 21.70
CA LEU A 77 5.94 21.92 21.12
C LEU A 77 6.75 21.11 20.09
N SER A 78 7.56 21.78 19.27
CA SER A 78 8.47 21.12 18.34
C SER A 78 9.55 20.32 19.07
N TRP A 79 10.07 20.80 20.18
CA TRP A 79 10.99 20.04 21.02
C TRP A 79 10.34 18.81 21.63
N ILE A 80 9.10 18.91 22.16
CA ILE A 80 8.34 17.74 22.63
C ILE A 80 8.15 16.74 21.47
N HIS A 81 7.76 17.23 20.29
CA HIS A 81 7.57 16.37 19.13
C HIS A 81 8.86 15.66 18.71
N SER A 82 10.00 16.35 18.74
CA SER A 82 11.30 15.75 18.41
C SER A 82 11.71 14.59 19.34
N LYS A 83 11.11 14.50 20.54
CA LYS A 83 11.29 13.36 21.47
C LYS A 83 10.32 12.22 21.25
N LYS A 84 9.34 12.41 20.36
CA LYS A 84 8.35 11.37 20.04
C LYS A 84 8.88 10.49 18.92
N GLU A 85 9.62 9.45 19.27
CA GLU A 85 10.06 8.45 18.30
C GLU A 85 8.96 7.41 18.05
N ARG A 86 8.81 7.00 16.78
CA ARG A 86 7.95 5.87 16.41
C ARG A 86 8.56 4.59 16.96
N THR A 87 7.81 3.86 17.78
CA THR A 87 8.30 2.60 18.33
C THR A 87 8.19 1.51 17.27
N ILE A 88 9.34 0.97 16.86
CA ILE A 88 9.42 -0.20 15.99
C ILE A 88 10.10 -1.30 16.78
N LYS A 89 9.38 -2.39 17.04
CA LYS A 89 9.90 -3.59 17.70
C LYS A 89 9.61 -4.79 16.81
N VAL A 90 10.66 -5.45 16.37
CA VAL A 90 10.58 -6.66 15.56
C VAL A 90 11.29 -7.77 16.33
N HIS A 91 10.59 -8.86 16.57
CA HIS A 91 11.14 -10.07 17.14
C HIS A 91 11.00 -11.20 16.13
N ILE A 92 12.12 -11.75 15.69
CA ILE A 92 12.17 -12.86 14.75
C ILE A 92 12.47 -14.13 15.54
N ASP A 93 11.61 -15.12 15.44
CA ASP A 93 11.83 -16.45 15.97
C ASP A 93 12.69 -17.27 15.00
N ARG A 94 13.39 -18.28 15.53
CA ARG A 94 14.24 -19.16 14.72
C ARG A 94 13.51 -19.80 13.55
N TRP A 95 12.23 -20.11 13.73
CA TRP A 95 11.41 -20.80 12.73
C TRP A 95 10.79 -19.86 11.70
N ASP A 96 10.75 -18.55 11.94
CA ASP A 96 10.19 -17.57 11.01
C ASP A 96 10.97 -17.50 9.68
N THR A 97 12.22 -17.91 9.68
CA THR A 97 13.08 -17.93 8.50
C THR A 97 12.99 -19.23 7.69
N TRP A 98 12.37 -20.27 8.23
CA TRP A 98 12.18 -21.54 7.52
C TRP A 98 11.30 -21.38 6.27
N SER A 99 10.20 -20.60 6.40
CA SER A 99 9.33 -20.19 5.30
C SER A 99 9.18 -18.68 5.33
N MET A 100 10.30 -17.96 5.13
CA MET A 100 10.37 -16.51 5.26
C MET A 100 9.43 -15.80 4.26
N ASP A 101 9.31 -16.32 3.06
CA ASP A 101 8.41 -15.85 2.00
C ASP A 101 6.94 -15.86 2.46
N HIS A 102 6.50 -16.96 3.08
CA HIS A 102 5.15 -17.09 3.63
C HIS A 102 4.94 -16.16 4.84
N THR A 103 5.94 -16.09 5.74
CA THR A 103 5.88 -15.20 6.91
C THR A 103 5.78 -13.73 6.51
N LEU A 104 6.53 -13.30 5.49
CA LEU A 104 6.48 -11.94 4.97
C LEU A 104 5.15 -11.62 4.28
N ALA A 105 4.52 -12.59 3.64
CA ALA A 105 3.25 -12.39 2.95
C ALA A 105 2.15 -11.88 3.90
N TYR A 106 2.10 -12.35 5.16
CA TYR A 106 1.17 -11.85 6.18
C TYR A 106 1.33 -10.36 6.51
N ILE A 107 2.52 -9.79 6.26
CA ILE A 107 2.79 -8.36 6.50
C ILE A 107 2.54 -7.57 5.23
N VAL A 108 3.05 -8.05 4.09
CA VAL A 108 3.03 -7.32 2.82
C VAL A 108 1.63 -7.24 2.23
N LEU A 109 0.87 -8.34 2.24
CA LEU A 109 -0.47 -8.39 1.64
C LEU A 109 -1.44 -7.32 2.19
N PRO A 110 -1.64 -7.18 3.52
CA PRO A 110 -2.52 -6.14 4.04
C PRO A 110 -2.02 -4.72 3.74
N MET A 111 -0.70 -4.51 3.65
CA MET A 111 -0.14 -3.21 3.28
C MET A 111 -0.42 -2.86 1.82
N LEU A 112 -0.29 -3.82 0.88
CA LEU A 112 -0.63 -3.62 -0.53
C LEU A 112 -2.12 -3.32 -0.72
N LYS A 113 -3.00 -4.05 -0.02
CA LYS A 113 -4.44 -3.81 -0.05
C LYS A 113 -4.78 -2.41 0.44
N GLN A 114 -4.22 -2.01 1.57
CA GLN A 114 -4.43 -0.67 2.12
C GLN A 114 -3.89 0.41 1.16
N LEU A 115 -2.67 0.23 0.62
CA LEU A 115 -2.11 1.17 -0.34
C LEU A 115 -3.03 1.33 -1.56
N LYS A 116 -3.57 0.23 -2.09
CA LYS A 116 -4.51 0.28 -3.22
C LYS A 116 -5.77 1.10 -2.90
N GLU A 117 -6.31 0.95 -1.69
CA GLU A 117 -7.53 1.64 -1.25
C GLU A 117 -7.31 3.14 -0.97
N THR A 118 -6.16 3.50 -0.42
CA THR A 118 -5.93 4.87 0.13
C THR A 118 -5.04 5.75 -0.74
N LYS A 119 -4.38 5.20 -1.77
CA LYS A 119 -3.45 5.97 -2.60
C LYS A 119 -4.10 7.17 -3.28
N HIS A 120 -3.38 8.29 -3.30
CA HIS A 120 -3.76 9.53 -3.97
C HIS A 120 -3.04 9.73 -5.30
N GLY A 121 -1.92 9.02 -5.51
CA GLY A 121 -1.07 9.12 -6.68
C GLY A 121 -0.84 7.76 -7.37
N ALA A 122 -0.17 7.81 -8.51
CA ALA A 122 0.31 6.64 -9.22
C ALA A 122 1.70 6.92 -9.80
N PRO A 123 2.68 6.02 -9.56
CA PRO A 123 4.00 6.13 -10.18
C PRO A 123 3.93 5.78 -11.67
N TYR A 124 5.02 6.06 -12.37
CA TYR A 124 5.17 5.60 -13.74
C TYR A 124 5.29 4.08 -13.79
N VAL A 125 4.46 3.46 -14.61
CA VAL A 125 4.52 2.01 -14.90
C VAL A 125 5.08 1.81 -16.31
N ASP A 126 6.08 0.93 -16.44
CA ASP A 126 6.64 0.53 -17.73
C ASP A 126 5.56 -0.12 -18.60
N PRO A 127 5.32 0.35 -19.84
CA PRO A 127 4.33 -0.24 -20.73
C PRO A 127 4.50 -1.74 -21.03
N LYS A 128 5.69 -2.29 -20.76
CA LYS A 128 5.96 -3.73 -20.91
C LYS A 128 5.40 -4.58 -19.78
N ASP A 129 5.06 -3.95 -18.65
CA ASP A 129 4.59 -4.63 -17.45
C ASP A 129 3.07 -4.65 -17.33
N CYS A 130 2.37 -4.06 -18.26
CA CYS A 130 0.90 -4.03 -18.26
C CYS A 130 0.34 -4.63 -19.57
N PRO A 131 -0.92 -5.08 -19.56
CA PRO A 131 -1.59 -5.61 -20.75
C PRO A 131 -1.76 -4.52 -21.81
N GLU A 132 -2.01 -4.96 -23.06
CA GLU A 132 -2.09 -4.07 -24.24
C GLU A 132 -3.12 -2.95 -24.09
N GLU A 133 -4.24 -3.24 -23.43
CA GLU A 133 -5.39 -2.33 -23.24
C GLU A 133 -5.03 -1.14 -22.33
N LEU A 134 -4.06 -1.36 -21.43
CA LEU A 134 -3.58 -0.36 -20.46
C LEU A 134 -2.33 0.40 -20.91
N LYS A 135 -1.78 0.10 -22.08
CA LYS A 135 -0.62 0.82 -22.61
C LYS A 135 -0.88 2.32 -22.74
N PRO A 136 0.17 3.16 -22.62
CA PRO A 136 0.02 4.61 -22.70
C PRO A 136 -0.71 5.06 -23.95
N LYS A 137 -1.76 5.84 -23.78
CA LYS A 137 -2.53 6.44 -24.87
C LYS A 137 -2.00 7.83 -25.21
N LYS A 138 -2.19 8.26 -26.45
CA LYS A 138 -1.79 9.61 -26.87
C LYS A 138 -2.51 10.66 -26.05
N GLN A 139 -1.75 11.48 -25.35
CA GLN A 139 -2.30 12.64 -24.65
C GLN A 139 -2.85 13.67 -25.65
N THR A 140 -3.96 14.29 -25.28
CA THR A 140 -4.49 15.46 -25.99
C THR A 140 -3.55 16.65 -25.79
N LYS A 141 -3.65 17.67 -26.69
CA LYS A 141 -2.89 18.89 -26.53
C LYS A 141 -3.10 19.57 -25.18
N LYS A 142 -4.37 19.62 -24.71
CA LYS A 142 -4.75 20.18 -23.42
C LYS A 142 -4.08 19.42 -22.24
N GLN A 143 -4.06 18.10 -22.28
CA GLN A 143 -3.41 17.29 -21.23
C GLN A 143 -1.90 17.55 -21.18
N LYS A 144 -1.24 17.67 -22.33
CA LYS A 144 0.20 18.02 -22.40
C LYS A 144 0.47 19.42 -21.86
N ASP A 145 -0.35 20.40 -22.26
CA ASP A 145 -0.20 21.79 -21.83
C ASP A 145 -0.42 21.94 -20.31
N ASN A 146 -1.30 21.12 -19.71
CA ASN A 146 -1.57 21.10 -18.28
C ASN A 146 -0.61 20.18 -17.48
N GLY A 147 0.28 19.42 -18.12
CA GLY A 147 1.12 18.43 -17.45
C GLY A 147 0.36 17.21 -16.91
N GLU A 148 -0.87 16.96 -17.42
CA GLU A 148 -1.69 15.82 -17.02
C GLU A 148 -1.13 14.52 -17.60
N THR A 149 -1.34 13.40 -16.88
CA THR A 149 -0.99 12.06 -17.35
C THR A 149 -1.98 11.57 -18.43
N ASP A 150 -1.66 10.48 -19.11
CA ASP A 150 -2.59 9.85 -20.04
C ASP A 150 -3.76 9.17 -19.30
N SER A 151 -4.84 8.89 -20.03
CA SER A 151 -6.11 8.40 -19.47
C SER A 151 -6.04 7.02 -18.79
N THR A 152 -4.98 6.25 -19.02
CA THR A 152 -4.80 4.90 -18.42
C THR A 152 -3.70 4.87 -17.36
N HIS A 153 -3.16 6.03 -16.96
CA HIS A 153 -2.04 6.11 -16.03
C HIS A 153 -2.34 5.46 -14.67
N PHE A 154 -3.46 5.83 -14.06
CA PHE A 154 -3.87 5.28 -12.77
C PHE A 154 -4.28 3.80 -12.87
N GLU A 155 -4.99 3.43 -13.93
CA GLU A 155 -5.44 2.05 -14.19
C GLU A 155 -4.26 1.08 -14.33
N ARG A 156 -3.14 1.55 -14.90
CA ARG A 156 -1.90 0.75 -14.97
C ARG A 156 -1.34 0.42 -13.59
N TRP A 157 -1.33 1.42 -12.71
CA TRP A 157 -0.84 1.22 -11.35
C TRP A 157 -1.77 0.32 -10.54
N ASP A 158 -3.09 0.49 -10.71
CA ASP A 158 -4.08 -0.40 -10.09
C ASP A 158 -3.88 -1.84 -10.52
N TRP A 159 -3.67 -2.07 -11.81
CA TRP A 159 -3.40 -3.40 -12.35
C TRP A 159 -2.10 -4.01 -11.76
N VAL A 160 -1.03 -3.23 -11.66
CA VAL A 160 0.24 -3.68 -11.07
C VAL A 160 0.04 -4.07 -9.61
N LEU A 161 -0.70 -3.27 -8.83
CA LEU A 161 -1.03 -3.60 -7.45
C LEU A 161 -1.88 -4.88 -7.35
N ASP A 162 -2.83 -5.08 -8.28
CA ASP A 162 -3.65 -6.29 -8.32
C ASP A 162 -2.82 -7.54 -8.60
N GLU A 163 -1.87 -7.48 -9.51
CA GLU A 163 -0.97 -8.62 -9.77
C GLU A 163 -0.05 -8.92 -8.58
N MET A 164 0.42 -7.87 -7.87
CA MET A 164 1.17 -8.06 -6.63
C MET A 164 0.29 -8.71 -5.56
N ILE A 165 -0.92 -8.17 -5.33
CA ILE A 165 -1.89 -8.70 -4.34
C ILE A 165 -2.20 -10.16 -4.67
N PHE A 166 -2.50 -10.47 -5.92
CA PHE A 166 -2.76 -11.83 -6.39
C PHE A 166 -1.60 -12.79 -6.03
N ALA A 167 -0.34 -12.38 -6.25
CA ALA A 167 0.80 -13.22 -5.94
C ALA A 167 0.93 -13.50 -4.43
N PHE A 168 0.71 -12.49 -3.59
CA PHE A 168 0.76 -12.67 -2.14
C PHE A 168 -0.47 -13.42 -1.58
N GLU A 169 -1.65 -13.27 -2.17
CA GLU A 169 -2.84 -14.07 -1.83
C GLU A 169 -2.61 -15.54 -2.16
N SER A 170 -2.16 -15.82 -3.38
CA SER A 170 -1.82 -17.19 -3.80
C SER A 170 -0.72 -17.82 -2.95
N LYS A 171 0.20 -17.01 -2.40
CA LYS A 171 1.23 -17.51 -1.48
C LYS A 171 0.67 -17.92 -0.12
N LEU A 172 -0.41 -17.30 0.33
CA LEU A 172 -1.09 -17.62 1.59
C LEU A 172 -2.21 -18.65 1.45
N ASP A 173 -2.57 -19.01 0.23
CA ASP A 173 -3.55 -20.05 -0.06
C ASP A 173 -2.84 -21.39 -0.29
N ASP A 174 -2.84 -22.23 0.72
CA ASP A 174 -2.23 -23.57 0.63
C ASP A 174 -2.99 -24.50 -0.33
N SER A 175 -4.24 -24.15 -0.69
CA SER A 175 -5.11 -24.95 -1.55
C SER A 175 -5.14 -24.50 -3.02
N TRP A 176 -4.34 -23.53 -3.42
CA TRP A 176 -4.38 -22.95 -4.77
C TRP A 176 -4.10 -24.00 -5.89
N GLU A 177 -3.41 -25.10 -5.58
CA GLU A 177 -3.14 -26.18 -6.53
C GLU A 177 -4.34 -27.12 -6.74
N ASP A 178 -5.26 -27.20 -5.76
CA ASP A 178 -6.40 -28.13 -5.79
C ASP A 178 -7.33 -27.85 -6.98
N GLN A 179 -7.41 -26.60 -7.44
CA GLN A 179 -8.22 -26.21 -8.59
C GLN A 179 -7.78 -26.86 -9.92
N PHE A 180 -6.55 -27.37 -9.98
CA PHE A 180 -5.98 -28.03 -11.17
C PHE A 180 -6.12 -29.55 -11.11
N GLU A 181 -6.69 -30.08 -10.05
CA GLU A 181 -6.92 -31.49 -9.86
C GLU A 181 -8.41 -31.81 -9.99
N SER A 182 -8.73 -32.88 -10.70
CA SER A 182 -10.09 -33.36 -10.87
C SER A 182 -10.11 -34.89 -10.85
N GLY A 183 -11.31 -35.46 -10.71
CA GLY A 183 -11.49 -36.88 -10.64
C GLY A 183 -11.23 -37.48 -9.26
N GLU A 184 -11.23 -38.82 -9.21
CA GLU A 184 -11.10 -39.58 -7.96
C GLU A 184 -9.68 -40.17 -7.83
N TRP A 185 -9.09 -40.05 -6.66
CA TRP A 185 -7.81 -40.66 -6.33
C TRP A 185 -8.04 -42.05 -5.72
N ASP A 186 -7.98 -43.10 -6.53
CA ASP A 186 -7.98 -44.49 -6.08
C ASP A 186 -6.59 -45.10 -6.31
N MET A 187 -5.85 -45.36 -5.22
CA MET A 187 -4.50 -45.94 -5.26
C MET A 187 -4.45 -47.21 -4.42
N GLN A 188 -3.86 -48.26 -4.97
CA GLN A 188 -3.75 -49.56 -4.33
C GLN A 188 -2.30 -50.02 -4.25
N TRP A 189 -1.98 -50.77 -3.19
CA TRP A 189 -0.67 -51.41 -3.04
C TRP A 189 -0.65 -52.78 -3.69
N LYS A 190 0.19 -52.97 -4.70
CA LYS A 190 0.46 -54.25 -5.33
C LYS A 190 1.80 -54.80 -4.86
N LYS A 191 1.83 -56.05 -4.32
CA LYS A 191 3.05 -56.74 -4.01
C LYS A 191 3.76 -57.21 -5.28
N LEU A 192 5.06 -56.97 -5.35
CA LEU A 192 5.94 -57.45 -6.42
C LEU A 192 6.61 -58.79 -6.02
N GLU A 193 7.14 -59.49 -7.00
CA GLU A 193 7.78 -60.81 -6.81
C GLU A 193 9.03 -60.75 -5.92
N ASP A 194 9.70 -59.61 -5.85
CA ASP A 194 10.85 -59.35 -5.02
C ASP A 194 10.52 -59.03 -3.55
N GLY A 195 9.23 -59.08 -3.19
CA GLY A 195 8.74 -58.78 -1.83
C GLY A 195 8.48 -57.27 -1.57
N MET A 196 8.82 -56.38 -2.49
CA MET A 196 8.47 -54.97 -2.42
C MET A 196 6.99 -54.72 -2.71
N SER A 197 6.52 -53.52 -2.32
CA SER A 197 5.17 -53.08 -2.64
C SER A 197 5.23 -51.83 -3.53
N GLN A 198 4.49 -51.84 -4.63
CA GLN A 198 4.36 -50.72 -5.54
C GLN A 198 2.95 -50.13 -5.44
N MET A 199 2.86 -48.81 -5.42
CA MET A 199 1.58 -48.10 -5.53
C MET A 199 1.13 -48.09 -7.01
N VAL A 200 -0.09 -48.54 -7.27
CA VAL A 200 -0.67 -48.59 -8.61
C VAL A 200 -2.06 -47.99 -8.59
N ASN A 201 -2.54 -47.53 -9.74
CA ASN A 201 -3.89 -47.02 -9.87
C ASN A 201 -4.91 -48.17 -9.63
N GLY A 202 -5.89 -47.89 -8.78
CA GLY A 202 -7.05 -48.75 -8.56
C GLY A 202 -8.08 -48.62 -9.67
N PRO A 203 -9.15 -49.44 -9.64
CA PRO A 203 -10.15 -49.50 -10.71
C PRO A 203 -10.99 -48.21 -10.84
N ASN A 204 -11.10 -47.41 -9.80
CA ASN A 204 -11.86 -46.15 -9.81
C ASN A 204 -10.99 -44.92 -9.98
N HIS A 205 -9.71 -45.08 -10.27
CA HIS A 205 -8.77 -43.98 -10.41
C HIS A 205 -9.04 -43.19 -11.69
N THR A 206 -9.55 -41.99 -11.54
CA THR A 206 -9.88 -41.06 -12.63
C THR A 206 -9.21 -39.69 -12.45
N ARG A 207 -8.21 -39.63 -11.56
CA ARG A 207 -7.51 -38.38 -11.29
C ARG A 207 -6.84 -37.83 -12.55
N GLU A 208 -7.19 -36.60 -12.87
CA GLU A 208 -6.56 -35.81 -13.93
C GLU A 208 -5.96 -34.54 -13.31
N TYR A 209 -4.87 -34.07 -13.87
CA TYR A 209 -4.19 -32.87 -13.38
C TYR A 209 -3.88 -31.94 -14.57
N ASP A 210 -4.40 -30.70 -14.49
CA ASP A 210 -4.18 -29.65 -15.49
C ASP A 210 -2.80 -28.98 -15.28
N TRP A 211 -1.76 -29.58 -15.80
CA TRP A 211 -0.41 -29.06 -15.75
C TRP A 211 -0.24 -27.72 -16.47
N GLU A 212 -1.00 -27.49 -17.52
CA GLU A 212 -0.90 -26.27 -18.32
C GLU A 212 -1.55 -25.08 -17.60
N GLY A 213 -2.73 -25.29 -17.04
CA GLY A 213 -3.40 -24.30 -16.19
C GLY A 213 -2.56 -23.94 -14.97
N ARG A 214 -2.03 -24.96 -14.26
CA ARG A 214 -1.13 -24.75 -13.13
C ARG A 214 0.11 -23.93 -13.51
N LYS A 215 0.73 -24.24 -14.66
CA LYS A 215 1.92 -23.51 -15.14
C LYS A 215 1.61 -22.04 -15.38
N LYS A 216 0.50 -21.73 -16.06
CA LYS A 216 0.05 -20.35 -16.33
C LYS A 216 -0.23 -19.60 -15.02
N TYR A 217 -0.86 -20.24 -14.07
CA TYR A 217 -1.14 -19.67 -12.75
C TYR A 217 0.16 -19.35 -12.01
N GLN A 218 1.12 -20.29 -11.99
CA GLN A 218 2.42 -20.09 -11.38
C GLN A 218 3.24 -18.98 -12.07
N GLU A 219 3.14 -18.85 -13.39
CA GLU A 219 3.77 -17.75 -14.14
C GLU A 219 3.20 -16.40 -13.73
N ARG A 220 1.88 -16.31 -13.47
CA ARG A 220 1.24 -15.10 -12.97
C ARG A 220 1.72 -14.75 -11.55
N ILE A 221 1.79 -15.74 -10.65
CA ILE A 221 2.37 -15.55 -9.30
C ILE A 221 3.79 -15.00 -9.40
N SER A 222 4.63 -15.63 -10.23
CA SER A 222 6.02 -15.22 -10.42
C SER A 222 6.12 -13.81 -11.00
N ASN A 223 5.22 -13.43 -11.90
CA ASN A 223 5.15 -12.06 -12.43
C ASN A 223 4.76 -11.05 -11.34
N GLY A 224 3.80 -11.37 -10.48
CA GLY A 224 3.41 -10.50 -9.35
C GLY A 224 4.58 -10.22 -8.40
N PHE A 225 5.37 -11.24 -8.05
CA PHE A 225 6.60 -11.03 -7.25
C PHE A 225 7.66 -10.25 -8.00
N ARG A 226 7.81 -10.45 -9.30
CA ARG A 226 8.70 -9.65 -10.15
C ARG A 226 8.30 -8.18 -10.15
N LEU A 227 7.00 -7.90 -10.27
CA LEU A 227 6.45 -6.54 -10.22
C LEU A 227 6.68 -5.91 -8.84
N PHE A 228 6.45 -6.66 -7.76
CA PHE A 228 6.73 -6.21 -6.40
C PHE A 228 8.19 -5.80 -6.22
N GLY A 229 9.13 -6.61 -6.69
CA GLY A 229 10.56 -6.25 -6.66
C GLY A 229 10.90 -5.04 -7.52
N LYS A 230 10.32 -4.96 -8.74
CA LYS A 230 10.57 -3.86 -9.68
C LYS A 230 10.07 -2.51 -9.17
N TYR A 231 8.88 -2.50 -8.57
CA TYR A 231 8.21 -1.28 -8.11
C TYR A 231 8.31 -1.08 -6.59
N TYR A 232 9.23 -1.76 -5.92
CA TYR A 232 9.37 -1.69 -4.45
C TYR A 232 9.53 -0.26 -3.93
N GLU A 233 10.33 0.56 -4.60
CA GLU A 233 10.58 1.95 -4.22
C GLU A 233 9.39 2.89 -4.53
N ASN A 234 8.39 2.39 -5.24
CA ASN A 234 7.18 3.11 -5.62
C ASN A 234 5.97 2.76 -4.74
N LEU A 235 6.17 1.92 -3.71
CA LEU A 235 5.13 1.51 -2.75
C LEU A 235 4.92 2.58 -1.67
N TRP A 236 4.42 3.74 -2.08
CA TRP A 236 4.12 4.87 -1.20
C TRP A 236 2.85 5.60 -1.69
N ASP A 237 2.23 6.38 -0.81
CA ASP A 237 1.06 7.23 -1.06
C ASP A 237 1.44 8.71 -0.96
#